data_2dc0e54b212df72b20f2cd7411e1ff00
#
_entry.id   2dc0e54b212df72b20f2cd7411e1ff00
#
_cell.length_a   1.000
_cell.length_b   1.000
_cell.length_c   1.000
_cell.angle_alpha   90.00
_cell.angle_beta   90.00
_cell.angle_gamma   90.00
#
_symmetry.space_group_name_H-M   'P 1'
#
loop_
_entity.id
_entity.type
_entity.pdbx_description
1 polymer ?
#
loop_
_entity_poly.entity_id
_entity_poly.type
_entity_poly.pdbx_seq_one_letter_code
_entity_poly.pdbx_strand_id
1 'polypeptide(L)'
;MKNFTNHIKSLSAGKIDYFITDSKFNIFHDQIDNAAILSGSFNPIHYGHKKLLDYCSENFNKNKFYEISISNVDKPNINNKDLITRLEKFQNEEKIIITKSSKFSEKAFLFPNSYFVVGYDTALRILDESYLEINQSLDDLFETIAKKGCKFIVAGRTDVTSPKFDNLNLNHIHDKYRKLF
;
A
#
# COMPACT_ATOMS: atom_id res chain seq x y z
N MET A 1 18.75 2.77 -15.09
CA MET A 1 18.07 1.68 -15.83
C MET A 1 18.66 0.28 -15.55
N LYS A 2 19.94 -0.04 -15.81
CA LYS A 2 20.49 -1.40 -15.60
C LYS A 2 20.31 -1.90 -14.15
N ASN A 3 20.59 -1.05 -13.16
CA ASN A 3 20.44 -1.38 -11.74
C ASN A 3 18.94 -1.65 -11.40
N PHE A 4 18.03 -0.79 -11.84
CA PHE A 4 16.59 -0.98 -11.68
C PHE A 4 16.11 -2.31 -12.29
N THR A 5 16.51 -2.62 -13.53
CA THR A 5 16.15 -3.88 -14.19
C THR A 5 16.62 -5.10 -13.42
N ASN A 6 17.81 -5.04 -12.81
CA ASN A 6 18.33 -6.12 -11.97
C ASN A 6 17.49 -6.31 -10.70
N HIS A 7 17.03 -5.21 -10.07
CA HIS A 7 16.16 -5.27 -8.90
C HIS A 7 14.78 -5.86 -9.25
N ILE A 8 14.19 -5.49 -10.38
CA ILE A 8 12.95 -6.12 -10.87
C ILE A 8 13.13 -7.64 -11.04
N LYS A 9 14.22 -8.07 -11.67
CA LYS A 9 14.51 -9.51 -11.84
C LYS A 9 14.69 -10.22 -10.49
N SER A 10 15.41 -9.60 -9.56
CA SER A 10 15.63 -10.15 -8.22
C SER A 10 14.32 -10.25 -7.43
N LEU A 11 13.46 -9.24 -7.50
CA LEU A 11 12.14 -9.23 -6.89
C LEU A 11 11.23 -10.31 -7.48
N SER A 12 11.17 -10.41 -8.80
CA SER A 12 10.37 -11.44 -9.51
C SER A 12 10.84 -12.86 -9.18
N ALA A 13 12.16 -13.04 -9.01
CA ALA A 13 12.77 -14.31 -8.60
C ALA A 13 12.65 -14.62 -7.10
N GLY A 14 12.06 -13.72 -6.30
CA GLY A 14 11.95 -13.88 -4.84
C GLY A 14 13.29 -13.80 -4.10
N LYS A 15 14.30 -13.19 -4.69
CA LYS A 15 15.62 -12.97 -4.04
C LYS A 15 15.63 -11.77 -3.11
N ILE A 16 14.71 -10.83 -3.32
CA ILE A 16 14.42 -9.68 -2.47
C ILE A 16 12.91 -9.55 -2.34
N ASP A 17 12.42 -8.99 -1.24
CA ASP A 17 11.00 -8.81 -0.97
C ASP A 17 10.47 -7.48 -1.50
N TYR A 18 11.32 -6.46 -1.52
CA TYR A 18 11.04 -5.13 -2.06
C TYR A 18 12.32 -4.40 -2.44
N PHE A 19 12.16 -3.29 -3.12
CA PHE A 19 13.17 -2.25 -3.28
C PHE A 19 12.52 -0.87 -3.40
N ILE A 20 13.28 0.20 -3.17
CA ILE A 20 12.81 1.57 -3.25
C ILE A 20 13.43 2.24 -4.47
N THR A 21 12.62 2.94 -5.23
CA THR A 21 13.03 3.68 -6.43
C THR A 21 12.34 5.05 -6.52
N ASP A 22 12.71 5.84 -7.51
CA ASP A 22 12.04 7.07 -7.92
C ASP A 22 11.64 7.02 -9.40
N SER A 23 11.09 8.11 -9.93
CA SER A 23 10.71 8.24 -11.35
C SER A 23 11.91 8.26 -12.31
N LYS A 24 13.14 8.42 -11.81
CA LYS A 24 14.40 8.35 -12.58
C LYS A 24 15.08 6.98 -12.46
N PHE A 25 14.42 6.03 -11.79
CA PHE A 25 14.91 4.66 -11.58
C PHE A 25 16.19 4.58 -10.73
N ASN A 26 16.44 5.57 -9.87
CA ASN A 26 17.44 5.48 -8.83
C ASN A 26 17.02 4.44 -7.80
N ILE A 27 17.96 3.72 -7.22
CA ILE A 27 17.69 2.73 -6.16
C ILE A 27 18.13 3.31 -4.84
N PHE A 28 17.26 3.23 -3.85
CA PHE A 28 17.49 3.68 -2.48
C PHE A 28 17.54 2.48 -1.54
N HIS A 29 18.33 2.60 -0.47
CA HIS A 29 18.54 1.56 0.54
C HIS A 29 18.02 1.97 1.91
N ASP A 30 16.95 2.77 1.92
CA ASP A 30 16.31 3.19 3.17
C ASP A 30 15.68 1.98 3.87
N GLN A 31 15.81 1.91 5.17
CA GLN A 31 15.01 1.01 5.98
C GLN A 31 13.63 1.64 6.16
N ILE A 32 12.58 0.87 5.90
CA ILE A 32 11.20 1.32 6.03
C ILE A 32 10.67 0.86 7.39
N ASP A 33 10.63 1.79 8.31
CA ASP A 33 10.02 1.68 9.62
C ASP A 33 9.31 2.99 9.93
N ASN A 34 8.18 2.95 10.62
CA ASN A 34 7.44 4.15 11.00
C ASN A 34 7.04 5.03 9.79
N ALA A 35 6.52 4.42 8.74
CA ALA A 35 6.16 5.09 7.49
C ALA A 35 4.65 5.27 7.30
N ALA A 36 4.24 6.27 6.52
CA ALA A 36 2.94 6.35 5.87
C ALA A 36 3.09 5.80 4.43
N ILE A 37 2.43 4.70 4.13
CA ILE A 37 2.57 3.98 2.87
C ILE A 37 1.25 3.98 2.13
N LEU A 38 1.17 4.74 1.04
CA LEU A 38 0.00 4.72 0.16
C LEU A 38 0.18 3.60 -0.87
N SER A 39 -0.60 2.52 -0.67
CA SER A 39 -0.63 1.39 -1.60
C SER A 39 -1.62 1.63 -2.73
N GLY A 40 -1.18 1.46 -3.98
CA GLY A 40 -2.04 1.69 -5.13
C GLY A 40 -1.44 1.25 -6.46
N SER A 41 -2.29 1.18 -7.49
CA SER A 41 -1.83 0.90 -8.86
C SER A 41 -1.31 2.12 -9.60
N PHE A 42 -1.64 3.34 -9.16
CA PHE A 42 -1.21 4.64 -9.74
C PHE A 42 -1.20 4.66 -11.28
N ASN A 43 -2.36 4.41 -11.85
CA ASN A 43 -2.53 4.35 -13.31
C ASN A 43 -3.55 5.40 -13.82
N PRO A 44 -3.16 6.70 -13.88
CA PRO A 44 -1.93 7.30 -13.36
C PRO A 44 -2.02 7.71 -11.87
N ILE A 45 -0.89 8.16 -11.30
CA ILE A 45 -0.90 8.94 -10.07
C ILE A 45 -1.60 10.28 -10.32
N HIS A 46 -2.33 10.79 -9.34
CA HIS A 46 -3.04 12.07 -9.42
C HIS A 46 -2.96 12.86 -8.12
N TYR A 47 -3.38 14.11 -8.17
CA TYR A 47 -3.29 15.06 -7.07
C TYR A 47 -3.92 14.56 -5.74
N GLY A 48 -5.05 13.84 -5.83
CA GLY A 48 -5.70 13.25 -4.65
C GLY A 48 -4.82 12.26 -3.91
N HIS A 49 -4.04 11.44 -4.63
CA HIS A 49 -3.08 10.52 -4.01
C HIS A 49 -2.00 11.29 -3.24
N LYS A 50 -1.47 12.36 -3.84
CA LYS A 50 -0.40 13.18 -3.24
C LYS A 50 -0.89 13.86 -1.97
N LYS A 51 -2.00 14.58 -2.05
CA LYS A 51 -2.60 15.25 -0.88
C LYS A 51 -2.90 14.30 0.27
N LEU A 52 -3.43 13.12 -0.03
CA LEU A 52 -3.74 12.13 0.99
C LEU A 52 -2.48 11.66 1.70
N LEU A 53 -1.42 11.34 0.95
CA LEU A 53 -0.17 10.87 1.54
C LEU A 53 0.54 11.98 2.32
N ASP A 54 0.55 13.22 1.81
CA ASP A 54 1.10 14.39 2.50
C ASP A 54 0.36 14.64 3.82
N TYR A 55 -0.97 14.63 3.80
CA TYR A 55 -1.79 14.77 5.01
C TYR A 55 -1.44 13.70 6.05
N CYS A 56 -1.32 12.43 5.65
CA CYS A 56 -0.98 11.35 6.57
C CYS A 56 0.44 11.50 7.12
N SER A 57 1.40 11.86 6.28
CA SER A 57 2.80 12.08 6.70
C SER A 57 2.91 13.18 7.75
N GLU A 58 2.29 14.32 7.51
CA GLU A 58 2.34 15.49 8.39
C GLU A 58 1.60 15.25 9.72
N ASN A 59 0.36 14.72 9.67
CA ASN A 59 -0.46 14.58 10.87
C ASN A 59 -0.02 13.44 11.78
N PHE A 60 0.66 12.43 11.25
CA PHE A 60 1.14 11.28 12.05
C PHE A 60 2.67 11.25 12.20
N ASN A 61 3.38 12.28 11.73
CA ASN A 61 4.84 12.39 11.79
C ASN A 61 5.54 11.12 11.26
N LYS A 62 5.21 10.74 10.02
CA LYS A 62 5.71 9.54 9.37
C LYS A 62 6.41 9.84 8.06
N ASN A 63 7.45 9.08 7.75
CA ASN A 63 8.08 9.12 6.42
C ASN A 63 7.08 8.65 5.36
N LYS A 64 6.97 9.36 4.24
CA LYS A 64 6.00 9.04 3.19
C LYS A 64 6.59 8.18 2.08
N PHE A 65 5.84 7.15 1.67
CA PHE A 65 6.16 6.29 0.55
C PHE A 65 4.89 5.96 -0.25
N TYR A 66 5.02 5.88 -1.55
CA TYR A 66 4.07 5.17 -2.40
C TYR A 66 4.45 3.70 -2.47
N GLU A 67 3.51 2.81 -2.71
CA GLU A 67 3.82 1.39 -2.87
C GLU A 67 3.04 0.81 -4.05
N ILE A 68 3.77 0.13 -4.95
CA ILE A 68 3.22 -0.63 -6.06
C ILE A 68 3.60 -2.09 -5.89
N SER A 69 2.60 -2.95 -5.71
CA SER A 69 2.82 -4.40 -5.80
C SER A 69 2.84 -4.84 -7.27
N ILE A 70 3.89 -5.60 -7.67
CA ILE A 70 3.93 -6.22 -9.00
C ILE A 70 3.01 -7.44 -9.10
N SER A 71 2.63 -8.03 -7.97
CA SER A 71 1.61 -9.08 -7.87
C SER A 71 0.28 -8.48 -7.45
N ASN A 72 -0.82 -9.04 -7.92
CA ASN A 72 -2.16 -8.57 -7.61
C ASN A 72 -3.06 -9.77 -7.26
N VAL A 73 -4.02 -9.56 -6.37
CA VAL A 73 -5.00 -10.61 -5.99
C VAL A 73 -6.03 -10.81 -7.11
N ASP A 74 -6.51 -9.71 -7.71
CA ASP A 74 -7.64 -9.71 -8.66
C ASP A 74 -7.25 -9.49 -10.12
N LYS A 75 -6.00 -9.18 -10.40
CA LYS A 75 -5.55 -8.75 -11.74
C LYS A 75 -4.26 -9.47 -12.14
N PRO A 76 -3.98 -9.59 -13.44
CA PRO A 76 -2.67 -10.06 -13.88
C PRO A 76 -1.54 -9.24 -13.27
N ASN A 77 -0.40 -9.89 -13.04
CA ASN A 77 0.80 -9.21 -12.57
C ASN A 77 1.20 -8.07 -13.51
N ILE A 78 1.70 -6.98 -12.95
CA ILE A 78 2.16 -5.83 -13.72
C ILE A 78 3.40 -6.24 -14.52
N ASN A 79 3.38 -6.05 -15.83
CA ASN A 79 4.56 -6.24 -16.65
C ASN A 79 5.53 -5.05 -16.49
N ASN A 80 6.79 -5.28 -16.87
CA ASN A 80 7.86 -4.29 -16.68
C ASN A 80 7.60 -2.97 -17.43
N LYS A 81 7.00 -3.02 -18.62
CA LYS A 81 6.69 -1.83 -19.43
C LYS A 81 5.64 -0.95 -18.73
N ASP A 82 4.58 -1.57 -18.24
CA ASP A 82 3.51 -0.86 -17.53
C ASP A 82 4.03 -0.26 -16.20
N LEU A 83 4.89 -1.00 -15.48
CA LEU A 83 5.51 -0.49 -14.27
C LEU A 83 6.35 0.76 -14.56
N ILE A 84 7.22 0.71 -15.57
CA ILE A 84 8.04 1.86 -16.00
C ILE A 84 7.14 3.04 -16.35
N THR A 85 6.12 2.85 -17.18
CA THR A 85 5.17 3.91 -17.58
C THR A 85 4.49 4.57 -16.38
N ARG A 86 4.15 3.79 -15.34
CA ARG A 86 3.56 4.35 -14.10
C ARG A 86 4.58 5.15 -13.30
N LEU A 87 5.80 4.63 -13.14
CA LEU A 87 6.87 5.29 -12.39
C LEU A 87 7.25 6.63 -13.00
N GLU A 88 7.29 6.76 -14.32
CA GLU A 88 7.59 8.01 -15.04
C GLU A 88 6.56 9.13 -14.79
N LYS A 89 5.39 8.81 -14.22
CA LYS A 89 4.36 9.81 -13.85
C LYS A 89 4.54 10.40 -12.46
N PHE A 90 5.44 9.86 -11.65
CA PHE A 90 5.76 10.41 -10.34
C PHE A 90 6.70 11.60 -10.45
N GLN A 91 6.71 12.46 -9.43
CA GLN A 91 7.68 13.55 -9.35
C GLN A 91 9.06 13.03 -8.90
N ASN A 92 10.12 13.79 -9.22
CA ASN A 92 11.50 13.32 -9.07
C ASN A 92 11.92 12.93 -7.65
N GLU A 93 11.28 13.49 -6.63
CA GLU A 93 11.67 13.27 -5.21
C GLU A 93 10.76 12.27 -4.50
N GLU A 94 9.76 11.74 -5.20
CA GLU A 94 8.82 10.79 -4.62
C GLU A 94 9.46 9.40 -4.56
N LYS A 95 9.51 8.81 -3.36
CA LYS A 95 10.02 7.45 -3.14
C LYS A 95 8.91 6.42 -3.30
N ILE A 96 9.14 5.45 -4.14
CA ILE A 96 8.21 4.39 -4.47
C ILE A 96 8.79 3.04 -4.08
N ILE A 97 8.08 2.34 -3.22
CA ILE A 97 8.37 0.94 -2.87
C ILE A 97 7.79 0.05 -3.96
N ILE A 98 8.59 -0.85 -4.49
CA ILE A 98 8.13 -1.91 -5.37
C ILE A 98 8.19 -3.22 -4.62
N THR A 99 7.05 -3.88 -4.47
CA THR A 99 6.93 -5.16 -3.74
C THR A 99 6.40 -6.28 -4.62
N LYS A 100 6.50 -7.50 -4.11
CA LYS A 100 5.75 -8.65 -4.62
C LYS A 100 4.55 -8.99 -3.73
N SER A 101 4.46 -8.37 -2.57
CA SER A 101 3.41 -8.62 -1.57
C SER A 101 2.09 -7.99 -1.99
N SER A 102 1.09 -8.82 -2.23
CA SER A 102 -0.26 -8.38 -2.59
C SER A 102 -1.16 -8.14 -1.36
N LYS A 103 -0.81 -8.75 -0.22
CA LYS A 103 -1.61 -8.76 1.01
C LYS A 103 -1.03 -7.83 2.07
N PHE A 104 -1.89 -7.18 2.85
CA PHE A 104 -1.45 -6.28 3.92
C PHE A 104 -0.82 -7.01 5.11
N SER A 105 -1.18 -8.27 5.36
CA SER A 105 -0.46 -9.12 6.32
C SER A 105 1.03 -9.26 5.98
N GLU A 106 1.35 -9.55 4.71
CA GLU A 106 2.72 -9.63 4.23
C GLU A 106 3.45 -8.29 4.33
N LYS A 107 2.78 -7.20 3.90
CA LYS A 107 3.33 -5.84 3.98
C LYS A 107 3.64 -5.41 5.41
N ALA A 108 2.84 -5.83 6.38
CA ALA A 108 3.09 -5.54 7.80
C ALA A 108 4.39 -6.17 8.33
N PHE A 109 4.79 -7.33 7.81
CA PHE A 109 6.09 -7.92 8.12
C PHE A 109 7.26 -7.14 7.51
N LEU A 110 7.07 -6.61 6.31
CA LEU A 110 8.11 -5.86 5.59
C LEU A 110 8.28 -4.43 6.13
N PHE A 111 7.19 -3.82 6.61
CA PHE A 111 7.12 -2.41 6.96
C PHE A 111 6.49 -2.23 8.35
N PRO A 112 7.16 -2.67 9.43
CA PRO A 112 6.60 -2.57 10.77
C PRO A 112 6.36 -1.11 11.18
N ASN A 113 5.49 -0.90 12.17
CA ASN A 113 5.11 0.39 12.73
C ASN A 113 4.56 1.40 11.72
N SER A 114 4.19 0.94 10.52
CA SER A 114 3.74 1.79 9.42
C SER A 114 2.22 1.91 9.36
N TYR A 115 1.75 3.02 8.80
CA TYR A 115 0.35 3.27 8.51
C TYR A 115 0.10 3.03 7.03
N PHE A 116 -0.74 2.05 6.72
CA PHE A 116 -1.16 1.77 5.36
C PHE A 116 -2.31 2.72 4.99
N VAL A 117 -2.02 3.62 4.06
CA VAL A 117 -2.99 4.57 3.54
C VAL A 117 -3.70 3.92 2.36
N VAL A 118 -5.01 3.80 2.42
CA VAL A 118 -5.81 3.11 1.42
C VAL A 118 -7.06 3.91 1.06
N GLY A 119 -7.54 3.73 -0.16
CA GLY A 119 -8.85 4.24 -0.57
C GLY A 119 -9.99 3.38 0.00
N TYR A 120 -11.21 3.94 0.02
CA TYR A 120 -12.42 3.30 0.52
C TYR A 120 -12.65 1.90 -0.09
N ASP A 121 -12.55 1.77 -1.41
CA ASP A 121 -12.76 0.49 -2.10
C ASP A 121 -11.72 -0.57 -1.71
N THR A 122 -10.48 -0.15 -1.43
CA THR A 122 -9.44 -1.06 -0.92
C THR A 122 -9.74 -1.47 0.52
N ALA A 123 -10.23 -0.54 1.35
CA ALA A 123 -10.63 -0.85 2.71
C ALA A 123 -11.79 -1.87 2.75
N LEU A 124 -12.77 -1.74 1.87
CA LEU A 124 -13.85 -2.73 1.75
C LEU A 124 -13.30 -4.14 1.43
N ARG A 125 -12.33 -4.25 0.52
CA ARG A 125 -11.69 -5.54 0.20
C ARG A 125 -10.88 -6.12 1.36
N ILE A 126 -10.24 -5.28 2.17
CA ILE A 126 -9.54 -5.73 3.38
C ILE A 126 -10.51 -6.36 4.38
N LEU A 127 -11.76 -5.87 4.39
CA LEU A 127 -12.83 -6.34 5.27
C LEU A 127 -13.63 -7.52 4.71
N ASP A 128 -13.39 -7.92 3.47
CA ASP A 128 -14.11 -8.98 2.79
C ASP A 128 -13.33 -10.30 2.93
N GLU A 129 -13.93 -11.26 3.64
CA GLU A 129 -13.34 -12.58 3.89
C GLU A 129 -13.02 -13.37 2.62
N SER A 130 -13.68 -13.05 1.49
CA SER A 130 -13.40 -13.70 0.20
C SER A 130 -11.97 -13.44 -0.32
N TYR A 131 -11.29 -12.42 0.19
CA TYR A 131 -9.90 -12.07 -0.13
C TYR A 131 -8.87 -12.71 0.82
N LEU A 132 -9.32 -13.45 1.83
CA LEU A 132 -8.44 -14.14 2.75
C LEU A 132 -7.93 -15.46 2.17
N GLU A 133 -6.88 -16.02 2.77
CA GLU A 133 -6.43 -17.38 2.45
C GLU A 133 -7.37 -18.42 3.02
N ILE A 134 -7.31 -19.62 2.47
CA ILE A 134 -8.02 -20.77 3.03
C ILE A 134 -7.58 -20.95 4.50
N ASN A 135 -8.54 -20.99 5.40
CA ASN A 135 -8.33 -21.10 6.85
C ASN A 135 -7.76 -19.84 7.53
N GLN A 136 -7.76 -18.68 6.89
CA GLN A 136 -7.45 -17.39 7.51
C GLN A 136 -8.75 -16.65 7.84
N SER A 137 -8.83 -16.03 9.03
CA SER A 137 -9.93 -15.15 9.44
C SER A 137 -9.52 -13.68 9.38
N LEU A 138 -10.50 -12.77 9.42
CA LEU A 138 -10.22 -11.33 9.59
C LEU A 138 -9.49 -11.06 10.92
N ASP A 139 -9.79 -11.83 11.95
CA ASP A 139 -9.11 -11.74 13.25
C ASP A 139 -7.60 -12.04 13.12
N ASP A 140 -7.21 -13.07 12.37
CA ASP A 140 -5.80 -13.41 12.12
C ASP A 140 -5.07 -12.31 11.36
N LEU A 141 -5.74 -11.73 10.35
CA LEU A 141 -5.20 -10.59 9.60
C LEU A 141 -4.96 -9.40 10.54
N PHE A 142 -5.98 -9.00 11.30
CA PHE A 142 -5.88 -7.81 12.16
C PHE A 142 -4.97 -8.02 13.36
N GLU A 143 -4.88 -9.23 13.88
CA GLU A 143 -3.89 -9.58 14.90
C GLU A 143 -2.46 -9.41 14.37
N THR A 144 -2.20 -9.83 13.14
CA THR A 144 -0.91 -9.64 12.48
C THR A 144 -0.59 -8.15 12.31
N ILE A 145 -1.54 -7.35 11.80
CA ILE A 145 -1.39 -5.89 11.64
C ILE A 145 -1.09 -5.23 13.00
N ALA A 146 -1.85 -5.59 14.05
CA ALA A 146 -1.66 -5.05 15.40
C ALA A 146 -0.30 -5.43 15.99
N LYS A 147 0.10 -6.71 15.90
CA LYS A 147 1.40 -7.21 16.41
C LYS A 147 2.60 -6.54 15.75
N LYS A 148 2.46 -6.11 14.50
CA LYS A 148 3.50 -5.36 13.76
C LYS A 148 3.44 -3.85 13.99
N GLY A 149 2.58 -3.36 14.88
CA GLY A 149 2.42 -1.93 15.15
C GLY A 149 1.83 -1.14 13.98
N CYS A 150 1.25 -1.81 12.99
CA CYS A 150 0.67 -1.20 11.80
C CYS A 150 -0.77 -0.76 12.03
N LYS A 151 -1.23 0.18 11.20
CA LYS A 151 -2.61 0.68 11.17
C LYS A 151 -3.05 0.95 9.74
N PHE A 152 -4.34 1.13 9.54
CA PHE A 152 -4.92 1.64 8.30
C PHE A 152 -5.36 3.10 8.47
N ILE A 153 -5.15 3.89 7.45
CA ILE A 153 -5.76 5.21 7.27
C ILE A 153 -6.60 5.12 6.01
N VAL A 154 -7.89 5.25 6.17
CA VAL A 154 -8.84 5.09 5.05
C VAL A 154 -9.26 6.45 4.53
N ALA A 155 -8.99 6.70 3.25
CA ALA A 155 -9.55 7.84 2.56
C ALA A 155 -11.03 7.58 2.27
N GLY A 156 -11.90 8.38 2.86
CA GLY A 156 -13.33 8.33 2.56
C GLY A 156 -13.61 8.72 1.10
N ARG A 157 -14.76 8.33 0.62
CA ARG A 157 -15.26 8.66 -0.72
C ARG A 157 -16.49 9.55 -0.60
N THR A 158 -16.51 10.64 -1.37
CA THR A 158 -17.74 11.35 -1.67
C THR A 158 -18.29 10.83 -2.99
N ASP A 159 -19.50 10.30 -3.00
CA ASP A 159 -20.18 10.00 -4.25
C ASP A 159 -20.53 11.33 -4.95
N VAL A 160 -20.26 11.41 -6.25
CA VAL A 160 -20.58 12.59 -7.07
C VAL A 160 -22.10 12.85 -7.11
N THR A 161 -22.88 11.79 -6.87
CA THR A 161 -24.37 11.83 -6.88
C THR A 161 -24.97 12.05 -5.50
N SER A 162 -24.21 11.92 -4.41
CA SER A 162 -24.65 12.13 -3.04
C SER A 162 -23.61 12.94 -2.26
N PRO A 163 -23.99 14.06 -1.63
CA PRO A 163 -23.07 14.82 -0.77
C PRO A 163 -22.75 14.12 0.55
N LYS A 164 -23.20 12.88 0.74
CA LYS A 164 -22.90 12.10 1.94
C LYS A 164 -21.53 11.46 1.82
N PHE A 165 -20.72 11.69 2.84
CA PHE A 165 -19.45 11.03 3.02
C PHE A 165 -19.70 9.59 3.49
N ASP A 166 -19.28 8.60 2.70
CA ASP A 166 -19.41 7.20 3.11
C ASP A 166 -18.34 6.88 4.14
N ASN A 167 -18.78 6.65 5.37
CA ASN A 167 -17.94 6.14 6.44
C ASN A 167 -17.80 4.62 6.32
N LEU A 168 -16.59 4.14 6.53
CA LEU A 168 -16.33 2.70 6.58
C LEU A 168 -17.13 2.05 7.72
N ASN A 169 -17.96 1.05 7.39
CA ASN A 169 -18.70 0.30 8.39
C ASN A 169 -17.82 -0.79 9.01
N LEU A 170 -17.48 -0.63 10.28
CA LEU A 170 -16.65 -1.55 11.03
C LEU A 170 -17.45 -2.45 12.00
N ASN A 171 -18.76 -2.51 11.90
CA ASN A 171 -19.61 -3.22 12.87
C ASN A 171 -19.39 -4.73 12.90
N HIS A 172 -18.91 -5.33 11.81
CA HIS A 172 -18.59 -6.75 11.71
C HIS A 172 -17.17 -7.12 12.17
N ILE A 173 -16.36 -6.12 12.52
CA ILE A 173 -15.01 -6.33 13.05
C ILE A 173 -15.08 -6.35 14.58
N HIS A 174 -14.37 -7.27 15.20
CA HIS A 174 -14.23 -7.31 16.64
C HIS A 174 -13.70 -5.98 17.19
N ASP A 175 -14.30 -5.46 18.25
CA ASP A 175 -14.04 -4.11 18.81
C ASP A 175 -12.55 -3.84 19.06
N LYS A 176 -11.80 -4.86 19.50
CA LYS A 176 -10.36 -4.74 19.76
C LYS A 176 -9.55 -4.29 18.53
N TYR A 177 -10.06 -4.54 17.29
CA TYR A 177 -9.36 -4.19 16.05
C TYR A 177 -9.88 -2.91 15.38
N ARG A 178 -11.02 -2.35 15.80
CA ARG A 178 -11.53 -1.10 15.23
C ARG A 178 -10.55 0.06 15.32
N LYS A 179 -9.70 0.07 16.35
CA LYS A 179 -8.64 1.07 16.54
C LYS A 179 -7.49 0.99 15.52
N LEU A 180 -7.49 -0.02 14.65
CA LEU A 180 -6.52 -0.14 13.55
C LEU A 180 -6.91 0.71 12.34
N PHE A 181 -8.14 1.26 12.31
CA PHE A 181 -8.69 2.09 11.24
C PHE A 181 -8.86 3.54 11.67
#